data_d799a16a64a20d71a567055dfb484524
#
_entry.id   d799a16a64a20d71a567055dfb484524
#
_cell.length_a   1.000
_cell.length_b   1.000
_cell.length_c   1.000
_cell.angle_alpha   90.00
_cell.angle_beta   90.00
_cell.angle_gamma   90.00
#
_symmetry.space_group_name_H-M   'P 1'
#
loop_
_entity.id
_entity.type
_entity.pdbx_description
1 polymer ?
#
loop_
_entity_poly.entity_id
_entity_poly.type
_entity_poly.pdbx_seq_one_letter_code
_entity_poly.pdbx_strand_id
1 'polypeptide(L)'
;MARRYDSKEAKRRILTACVRLFLEKGYTNTKVAEILKEADVSAGSFQNIFRTKDGVLTELIGMMFSRQFGAVRPLAANAPSPVYLYAVETALQLAVTELSENLRDIYVEAYTFPATAEIIHRSTTAELQAAFSTYL
;
A
#
# COMPACT_ATOMS: atom_id res chain seq x y z
N MET A 1 7.37 23.13 -18.28
CA MET A 1 7.71 21.75 -18.68
C MET A 1 8.59 21.04 -17.65
N ALA A 2 9.69 21.64 -17.24
CA ALA A 2 10.57 21.08 -16.19
C ALA A 2 9.84 20.79 -14.85
N ARG A 3 8.94 21.66 -14.41
CA ARG A 3 8.19 21.53 -13.16
C ARG A 3 7.29 20.27 -13.07
N ARG A 4 6.71 19.83 -14.19
CA ARG A 4 5.84 18.63 -14.21
C ARG A 4 6.65 17.34 -14.15
N TYR A 5 7.81 17.33 -14.77
CA TYR A 5 8.73 16.20 -14.73
C TYR A 5 9.32 16.04 -13.32
N ASP A 6 9.73 17.14 -12.72
CA ASP A 6 10.26 17.17 -11.35
C ASP A 6 9.25 16.65 -10.32
N SER A 7 7.96 16.96 -10.50
CA SER A 7 6.90 16.52 -9.59
C SER A 7 6.69 15.00 -9.59
N LYS A 8 6.69 14.38 -10.77
CA LYS A 8 6.57 12.90 -10.89
C LYS A 8 7.78 12.18 -10.31
N GLU A 9 8.96 12.68 -10.60
CA GLU A 9 10.20 12.11 -10.10
C GLU A 9 10.31 12.31 -8.59
N ALA A 10 9.96 13.48 -8.07
CA ALA A 10 9.90 13.75 -6.65
C ALA A 10 8.91 12.80 -5.94
N LYS A 11 7.73 12.59 -6.50
CA LYS A 11 6.74 11.64 -5.98
C LYS A 11 7.30 10.22 -5.92
N ARG A 12 7.93 9.76 -6.98
CA ARG A 12 8.56 8.44 -7.04
C ARG A 12 9.63 8.27 -5.96
N ARG A 13 10.49 9.27 -5.79
CA ARG A 13 11.56 9.26 -4.77
C ARG A 13 10.97 9.20 -3.37
N ILE A 14 9.94 9.98 -3.10
CA ILE A 14 9.26 9.99 -1.78
C ILE A 14 8.66 8.61 -1.49
N LEU A 15 7.93 8.03 -2.44
CA LEU A 15 7.32 6.70 -2.26
C LEU A 15 8.38 5.62 -2.02
N THR A 16 9.47 5.64 -2.79
CA THR A 16 10.57 4.69 -2.63
C THR A 16 11.25 4.84 -1.27
N ALA A 17 11.53 6.07 -0.85
CA ALA A 17 12.13 6.35 0.45
C ALA A 17 11.23 5.90 1.60
N CYS A 18 9.93 6.13 1.50
CA CYS A 18 8.96 5.73 2.51
C CYS A 18 8.87 4.20 2.64
N VAL A 19 8.79 3.47 1.52
CA VAL A 19 8.78 2.00 1.56
C VAL A 19 10.01 1.48 2.30
N ARG A 20 11.19 1.99 1.95
CA ARG A 20 12.43 1.58 2.60
C ARG A 20 12.42 1.89 4.09
N LEU A 21 12.14 3.14 4.46
CA LEU A 21 12.18 3.58 5.85
C LEU A 21 11.11 2.90 6.71
N PHE A 22 9.91 2.72 6.19
CA PHE A 22 8.84 2.04 6.90
C PHE A 22 9.17 0.57 7.17
N LEU A 23 9.80 -0.11 6.23
CA LEU A 23 10.23 -1.50 6.41
C LEU A 23 11.44 -1.62 7.35
N GLU A 24 12.36 -0.67 7.32
CA GLU A 24 13.56 -0.69 8.17
C GLU A 24 13.26 -0.35 9.64
N LYS A 25 12.41 0.63 9.89
CA LYS A 25 12.22 1.18 11.24
C LYS A 25 10.77 1.37 11.68
N GLY A 26 9.82 0.99 10.87
CA GLY A 26 8.39 1.12 11.12
C GLY A 26 7.83 2.50 10.75
N TYR A 27 6.51 2.54 10.59
CA TYR A 27 5.80 3.75 10.19
C TYR A 27 5.90 4.87 11.26
N THR A 28 5.58 4.54 12.51
CA THR A 28 5.56 5.50 13.61
C THR A 28 6.92 6.12 13.87
N ASN A 29 7.99 5.32 13.73
CA ASN A 29 9.36 5.77 13.99
C ASN A 29 10.00 6.53 12.82
N THR A 30 9.34 6.61 11.68
CA THR A 30 9.83 7.36 10.52
C THR A 30 9.34 8.80 10.57
N LYS A 31 10.27 9.74 10.58
CA LYS A 31 9.97 11.17 10.58
C LYS A 31 10.01 11.74 9.17
N VAL A 32 9.19 12.76 8.90
CA VAL A 32 9.17 13.44 7.60
C VAL A 32 10.56 13.96 7.22
N ALA A 33 11.33 14.49 8.16
CA ALA A 33 12.70 14.97 7.91
C ALA A 33 13.60 13.86 7.32
N GLU A 34 13.45 12.63 7.77
CA GLU A 34 14.20 11.47 7.25
C GLU A 34 13.76 11.12 5.82
N ILE A 35 12.45 11.20 5.55
CA ILE A 35 11.91 10.99 4.21
C ILE A 35 12.48 12.01 3.23
N LEU A 36 12.48 13.29 3.61
CA LEU A 36 13.03 14.36 2.78
C LEU A 36 14.50 14.14 2.45
N LYS A 37 15.28 13.74 3.44
CA LYS A 37 16.70 13.47 3.27
C LYS A 37 16.95 12.26 2.37
N GLU A 38 16.27 11.15 2.61
CA GLU A 38 16.42 9.92 1.83
C GLU A 38 15.96 10.09 0.39
N ALA A 39 14.86 10.83 0.16
CA ALA A 39 14.31 11.08 -1.15
C ALA A 39 15.03 12.20 -1.91
N ASP A 40 15.86 12.98 -1.23
CA ASP A 40 16.50 14.19 -1.77
C ASP A 40 15.47 15.14 -2.38
N VAL A 41 14.47 15.50 -1.58
CA VAL A 41 13.40 16.44 -1.96
C VAL A 41 13.26 17.54 -0.92
N SER A 42 12.77 18.70 -1.36
CA SER A 42 12.49 19.82 -0.44
C SER A 42 11.20 19.58 0.34
N ALA A 43 11.10 20.23 1.51
CA ALA A 43 9.88 20.24 2.30
C ALA A 43 8.68 20.79 1.51
N GLY A 44 8.90 21.82 0.69
CA GLY A 44 7.86 22.38 -0.18
C GLY A 44 7.34 21.41 -1.21
N SER A 45 8.23 20.65 -1.85
CA SER A 45 7.83 19.61 -2.81
C SER A 45 7.02 18.52 -2.15
N PHE A 46 7.45 18.03 -0.98
CA PHE A 46 6.72 17.05 -0.20
C PHE A 46 5.32 17.55 0.16
N GLN A 47 5.23 18.77 0.68
CA GLN A 47 3.96 19.38 1.08
C GLN A 47 2.99 19.52 -0.09
N ASN A 48 3.49 19.88 -1.26
CA ASN A 48 2.65 20.00 -2.47
C ASN A 48 2.13 18.66 -2.98
N ILE A 49 2.90 17.57 -2.79
CA ILE A 49 2.54 16.25 -3.33
C ILE A 49 1.67 15.46 -2.35
N PHE A 50 2.08 15.36 -1.09
CA PHE A 50 1.44 14.47 -0.10
C PHE A 50 0.89 15.18 1.14
N ARG A 51 1.34 16.39 1.43
CA ARG A 51 1.05 17.18 2.64
C ARG A 51 1.57 16.55 3.94
N THR A 52 1.29 15.26 4.17
CA THR A 52 1.61 14.56 5.42
C THR A 52 2.18 13.17 5.14
N LYS A 53 2.80 12.58 6.15
CA LYS A 53 3.24 11.18 6.13
C LYS A 53 2.05 10.22 5.91
N ASP A 54 0.90 10.53 6.51
CA ASP A 54 -0.33 9.75 6.34
C ASP A 54 -0.83 9.79 4.89
N GLY A 55 -0.62 10.89 4.18
CA GLY A 55 -0.92 11.00 2.76
C GLY A 55 -0.09 10.04 1.91
N VAL A 56 1.19 9.86 2.26
CA VAL A 56 2.05 8.87 1.61
C VAL A 56 1.55 7.45 1.89
N LEU A 57 1.21 7.16 3.14
CA LEU A 57 0.66 5.85 3.53
C LEU A 57 -0.62 5.53 2.75
N THR A 58 -1.52 6.50 2.63
CA THR A 58 -2.77 6.35 1.87
C THR A 58 -2.51 5.96 0.41
N GLU A 59 -1.55 6.60 -0.23
CA GLU A 59 -1.15 6.27 -1.61
C GLU A 59 -0.56 4.86 -1.71
N LEU A 60 0.35 4.51 -0.80
CA LEU A 60 0.98 3.19 -0.77
C LEU A 60 -0.04 2.06 -0.56
N ILE A 61 -0.96 2.25 0.38
CA ILE A 61 -2.02 1.26 0.64
C ILE A 61 -2.94 1.11 -0.58
N GLY A 62 -3.32 2.22 -1.22
CA GLY A 62 -4.08 2.18 -2.47
C GLY A 62 -3.38 1.36 -3.56
N MET A 63 -2.08 1.56 -3.73
CA MET A 63 -1.27 0.82 -4.70
C MET A 63 -1.17 -0.68 -4.35
N MET A 64 -0.94 -0.99 -3.08
CA MET A 64 -0.85 -2.38 -2.60
C MET A 64 -2.14 -3.14 -2.87
N PHE A 65 -3.26 -2.60 -2.43
CA PHE A 65 -4.55 -3.28 -2.54
C PHE A 65 -5.09 -3.33 -3.97
N SER A 66 -4.74 -2.38 -4.84
CA SER A 66 -5.13 -2.44 -6.26
C SER A 66 -4.34 -3.50 -7.04
N ARG A 67 -3.12 -3.83 -6.61
CA ARG A 67 -2.23 -4.78 -7.30
C ARG A 67 -2.20 -6.17 -6.67
N GLN A 68 -2.55 -6.29 -5.40
CA GLN A 68 -2.46 -7.53 -4.63
C GLN A 68 -3.17 -8.68 -5.31
N PHE A 69 -4.43 -8.49 -5.67
CA PHE A 69 -5.25 -9.51 -6.32
C PHE A 69 -4.84 -9.77 -7.77
N GLY A 70 -4.28 -8.78 -8.46
CA GLY A 70 -3.78 -8.93 -9.81
C GLY A 70 -2.55 -9.83 -9.94
N ALA A 71 -1.71 -9.86 -8.91
CA ALA A 71 -0.49 -10.69 -8.90
C ALA A 71 -0.77 -12.18 -8.79
N VAL A 72 -1.85 -12.57 -8.09
CA VAL A 72 -2.21 -13.97 -7.84
C VAL A 72 -3.09 -14.55 -8.95
N ARG A 73 -3.86 -13.71 -9.64
CA ARG A 73 -4.78 -14.17 -10.71
C ARG A 73 -4.11 -15.03 -11.80
N PRO A 74 -2.92 -14.69 -12.33
CA PRO A 74 -2.26 -15.56 -13.30
C PRO A 74 -1.85 -16.92 -12.74
N LEU A 75 -1.52 -16.99 -11.45
CA LEU A 75 -1.15 -18.23 -10.77
C LEU A 75 -2.38 -19.10 -10.50
N ALA A 76 -3.56 -18.53 -10.57
CA ALA A 76 -4.83 -19.17 -10.28
C ALA A 76 -5.63 -19.54 -11.54
N ALA A 77 -5.01 -19.55 -12.72
CA ALA A 77 -5.64 -19.97 -13.96
C ALA A 77 -6.32 -21.35 -13.86
N ASN A 78 -5.85 -22.20 -12.92
CA ASN A 78 -6.39 -23.51 -12.62
C ASN A 78 -7.11 -23.57 -11.26
N ALA A 79 -7.44 -22.42 -10.65
CA ALA A 79 -8.15 -22.41 -9.38
C ALA A 79 -9.54 -23.03 -9.51
N PRO A 80 -9.95 -23.90 -8.57
CA PRO A 80 -11.24 -24.59 -8.65
C PRO A 80 -12.44 -23.65 -8.51
N SER A 81 -12.25 -22.46 -7.89
CA SER A 81 -13.32 -21.47 -7.77
C SER A 81 -12.77 -20.08 -7.42
N PRO A 82 -13.54 -18.99 -7.66
CA PRO A 82 -13.16 -17.65 -7.23
C PRO A 82 -12.98 -17.52 -5.71
N VAL A 83 -13.73 -18.29 -4.92
CA VAL A 83 -13.60 -18.30 -3.45
C VAL A 83 -12.26 -18.86 -3.03
N TYR A 84 -11.79 -19.91 -3.71
CA TYR A 84 -10.46 -20.47 -3.48
C TYR A 84 -9.35 -19.43 -3.74
N LEU A 85 -9.49 -18.70 -4.84
CA LEU A 85 -8.57 -17.62 -5.18
C LEU A 85 -8.52 -16.56 -4.08
N TYR A 86 -9.68 -16.10 -3.62
CA TYR A 86 -9.77 -15.15 -2.50
C TYR A 86 -9.08 -15.68 -1.23
N ALA A 87 -9.29 -16.95 -0.91
CA ALA A 87 -8.68 -17.58 0.26
C ALA A 87 -7.14 -17.62 0.15
N VAL A 88 -6.61 -17.94 -1.02
CA VAL A 88 -5.16 -17.97 -1.28
C VAL A 88 -4.56 -16.57 -1.15
N GLU A 89 -5.20 -15.57 -1.71
CA GLU A 89 -4.75 -14.18 -1.63
C GLU A 89 -4.72 -13.68 -0.19
N THR A 90 -5.76 -13.97 0.58
CA THR A 90 -5.85 -13.61 2.00
C THR A 90 -4.77 -14.33 2.81
N ALA A 91 -4.57 -15.62 2.58
CA ALA A 91 -3.52 -16.40 3.25
C ALA A 91 -2.12 -15.86 2.92
N LEU A 92 -1.88 -15.48 1.69
CA LEU A 92 -0.61 -14.89 1.26
C LEU A 92 -0.37 -13.54 1.94
N GLN A 93 -1.39 -12.71 2.04
CA GLN A 93 -1.32 -11.43 2.75
C GLN A 93 -0.94 -11.62 4.23
N LEU A 94 -1.58 -12.57 4.90
CA LEU A 94 -1.27 -12.88 6.29
C LEU A 94 0.16 -13.43 6.43
N ALA A 95 0.58 -14.31 5.54
CA ALA A 95 1.93 -14.86 5.55
C ALA A 95 3.00 -13.78 5.39
N VAL A 96 2.77 -12.81 4.50
CA VAL A 96 3.68 -11.69 4.27
C VAL A 96 3.83 -10.82 5.54
N THR A 97 2.74 -10.61 6.29
CA THR A 97 2.81 -9.84 7.54
C THR A 97 3.61 -10.55 8.65
N GLU A 98 3.75 -11.87 8.57
CA GLU A 98 4.57 -12.63 9.52
C GLU A 98 6.08 -12.53 9.24
N LEU A 99 6.48 -12.09 8.05
CA LEU A 99 7.89 -11.98 7.68
C LEU A 99 8.60 -10.79 8.34
N SER A 100 7.88 -9.78 8.78
CA SER A 100 8.46 -8.55 9.30
C SER A 100 7.52 -7.89 10.31
N GLU A 101 8.04 -7.61 11.50
CA GLU A 101 7.32 -6.86 12.53
C GLU A 101 6.95 -5.45 12.04
N ASN A 102 7.86 -4.78 11.35
CA ASN A 102 7.60 -3.45 10.79
C ASN A 102 6.50 -3.48 9.72
N LEU A 103 6.45 -4.53 8.91
CA LEU A 103 5.38 -4.69 7.92
C LEU A 103 4.04 -4.93 8.60
N ARG A 104 4.02 -5.74 9.66
CA ARG A 104 2.81 -5.95 10.48
C ARG A 104 2.30 -4.63 11.06
N ASP A 105 3.20 -3.81 11.60
CA ASP A 105 2.85 -2.49 12.15
C ASP A 105 2.25 -1.56 11.09
N ILE A 106 2.78 -1.60 9.86
CA ILE A 106 2.21 -0.84 8.74
C ILE A 106 0.77 -1.28 8.45
N TYR A 107 0.50 -2.59 8.46
CA TYR A 107 -0.87 -3.11 8.28
C TYR A 107 -1.80 -2.68 9.41
N VAL A 108 -1.34 -2.76 10.66
CA VAL A 108 -2.13 -2.31 11.83
C VAL A 108 -2.47 -0.83 11.70
N GLU A 109 -1.49 0.00 11.35
CA GLU A 109 -1.70 1.44 11.13
C GLU A 109 -2.70 1.68 10.00
N ALA A 110 -2.56 0.96 8.89
CA ALA A 110 -3.45 1.06 7.74
C ALA A 110 -4.90 0.70 8.06
N TYR A 111 -5.13 -0.29 8.91
CA TYR A 111 -6.49 -0.66 9.36
C TYR A 111 -7.06 0.31 10.39
N THR A 112 -6.21 1.01 11.11
CA THR A 112 -6.61 1.93 12.18
C THR A 112 -6.88 3.33 11.66
N PHE A 113 -6.13 3.78 10.66
CA PHE A 113 -6.28 5.12 10.08
C PHE A 113 -7.52 5.17 9.16
N PRO A 114 -8.48 6.11 9.39
CA PRO A 114 -9.76 6.08 8.66
C PRO A 114 -9.66 6.08 7.14
N ALA A 115 -8.76 6.89 6.57
CA ALA A 115 -8.62 7.00 5.12
C ALA A 115 -8.10 5.70 4.48
N THR A 116 -7.13 5.06 5.09
CA THR A 116 -6.58 3.78 4.61
C THR A 116 -7.53 2.63 4.89
N ALA A 117 -8.19 2.62 6.04
CA ALA A 117 -9.21 1.62 6.37
C ALA A 117 -10.34 1.62 5.34
N GLU A 118 -10.79 2.78 4.90
CA GLU A 118 -11.82 2.89 3.85
C GLU A 118 -11.37 2.27 2.54
N ILE A 119 -10.13 2.52 2.11
CA ILE A 119 -9.55 1.92 0.89
C ILE A 119 -9.53 0.40 1.02
N ILE A 120 -9.07 -0.13 2.15
CA ILE A 120 -9.00 -1.56 2.42
C ILE A 120 -10.40 -2.19 2.38
N HIS A 121 -11.37 -1.59 3.09
CA HIS A 121 -12.74 -2.09 3.12
C HIS A 121 -13.38 -2.11 1.74
N ARG A 122 -13.21 -1.04 0.98
CA ARG A 122 -13.76 -0.94 -0.38
C ARG A 122 -13.16 -2.00 -1.31
N SER A 123 -11.84 -2.17 -1.28
CA SER A 123 -11.14 -3.16 -2.10
C SER A 123 -11.52 -4.59 -1.72
N THR A 124 -11.56 -4.89 -0.42
CA THR A 124 -11.94 -6.21 0.08
C THR A 124 -13.39 -6.55 -0.24
N THR A 125 -14.30 -5.58 -0.08
CA THR A 125 -15.72 -5.77 -0.40
C THR A 125 -15.91 -6.07 -1.89
N ALA A 126 -15.22 -5.34 -2.77
CA ALA A 126 -15.30 -5.58 -4.22
C ALA A 126 -14.81 -6.99 -4.58
N GLU A 127 -13.71 -7.45 -3.99
CA GLU A 127 -13.19 -8.79 -4.24
C GLU A 127 -14.09 -9.89 -3.67
N LEU A 128 -14.67 -9.68 -2.49
CA LEU A 128 -15.66 -10.59 -1.92
C LEU A 128 -16.90 -10.71 -2.79
N GLN A 129 -17.43 -9.59 -3.27
CA GLN A 129 -18.58 -9.58 -4.17
C GLN A 129 -18.27 -10.34 -5.46
N ALA A 130 -17.10 -10.11 -6.05
CA ALA A 130 -16.66 -10.82 -7.25
C ALA A 130 -16.50 -12.32 -6.98
N ALA A 131 -15.90 -12.70 -5.85
CA ALA A 131 -15.68 -14.11 -5.49
C ALA A 131 -16.98 -14.87 -5.23
N PHE A 132 -17.99 -14.22 -4.64
CA PHE A 132 -19.25 -14.84 -4.26
C PHE A 132 -20.41 -14.58 -5.25
N SER A 133 -20.19 -13.82 -6.31
CA SER A 133 -21.23 -13.44 -7.28
C SER A 133 -21.94 -14.64 -7.92
N THR A 134 -21.25 -15.76 -8.08
CA THR A 134 -21.82 -16.99 -8.63
C THR A 134 -22.71 -17.76 -7.64
N TYR A 135 -22.69 -17.37 -6.37
CA TYR A 135 -23.47 -18.03 -5.31
C TYR A 135 -24.65 -17.16 -4.82
N LEU A 136 -24.71 -15.94 -5.26
CA LEU A 136 -25.75 -14.97 -4.91
C LEU A 136 -26.73 -14.82 -6.07
#